data_86407e979e77bbe354c8b0280c15dc58
#
_entry.id   86407e979e77bbe354c8b0280c15dc58
#
_cell.length_a   1.000
_cell.length_b   1.000
_cell.length_c   1.000
_cell.angle_alpha   90.00
_cell.angle_beta   90.00
_cell.angle_gamma   90.00
#
_symmetry.space_group_name_H-M   'P 1'
#
loop_
_entity.id
_entity.type
_entity.pdbx_description
1 polymer ?
#
loop_
_entity_poly.entity_id
_entity_poly.type
_entity_poly.pdbx_seq_one_letter_code
_entity_poly.pdbx_strand_id
1 'polypeptide(L)'
;MIPTVVLTEDLAEEPLAWLRQRAQVVECPWKNTGDLIMKLSSADGLIVRTYTRVTAELLAAAPRLKVVGRAGVGLDNIDLAACEKRGIRVVSTPNANTHAVCEYVFDLIFHLVRPVVTMPAAWPAEEFYRCRKITRGLELYGRTLGILGMGRIGRAVGRVGNAFGMAVIYNDLLDVAAQVDFPARSVSKAQLYPQADVLSVHVNHQPGNRHLINREVLARLRPTAILINTARGEVVDAAALAEALRRGQLAGAALDVHDPEPPGPDYPLWGLPKILLAPHLAARTDGALEAMSWVVRDVVDALQAGGR
;
A
#
# COMPACT_ATOMS: atom_id res chain seq x y z
N MET A 1 24.45 13.27 25.96
CA MET A 1 23.10 13.82 26.09
C MET A 1 22.12 12.82 25.53
N ILE A 2 20.97 12.64 26.18
CA ILE A 2 19.89 11.82 25.65
C ILE A 2 19.28 12.57 24.47
N PRO A 3 19.17 11.96 23.25
CA PRO A 3 18.64 12.64 22.10
C PRO A 3 17.13 12.88 22.23
N THR A 4 16.63 13.96 21.64
CA THR A 4 15.20 14.26 21.58
C THR A 4 14.61 13.78 20.25
N VAL A 5 13.58 12.95 20.31
CA VAL A 5 12.87 12.41 19.13
C VAL A 5 11.41 12.86 19.15
N VAL A 6 10.99 13.57 18.11
CA VAL A 6 9.59 13.96 17.92
C VAL A 6 8.84 12.84 17.19
N LEU A 7 7.66 12.48 17.72
CA LEU A 7 6.77 11.47 17.16
C LEU A 7 5.45 12.13 16.75
N THR A 8 5.03 12.00 15.50
CA THR A 8 3.84 12.68 14.98
C THR A 8 2.61 11.79 14.84
N GLU A 9 2.80 10.49 14.89
CA GLU A 9 1.73 9.49 14.70
C GLU A 9 2.01 8.27 15.58
N ASP A 10 0.97 7.53 15.94
CA ASP A 10 1.05 6.43 16.89
C ASP A 10 2.00 5.31 16.42
N LEU A 11 2.75 4.76 17.34
CA LEU A 11 3.52 3.54 17.21
C LEU A 11 2.93 2.44 18.11
N ALA A 12 3.29 1.19 17.86
CA ALA A 12 2.99 0.09 18.75
C ALA A 12 3.68 0.29 20.11
N GLU A 13 3.06 -0.23 21.17
CA GLU A 13 3.46 0.05 22.55
C GLU A 13 4.89 -0.40 22.87
N GLU A 14 5.26 -1.63 22.48
CA GLU A 14 6.59 -2.19 22.76
C GLU A 14 7.72 -1.39 22.11
N PRO A 15 7.71 -1.10 20.79
CA PRO A 15 8.70 -0.23 20.17
C PRO A 15 8.76 1.17 20.77
N LEU A 16 7.61 1.75 21.13
CA LEU A 16 7.56 3.06 21.76
C LEU A 16 8.19 3.04 23.16
N ALA A 17 7.89 2.03 23.98
CA ALA A 17 8.50 1.84 25.30
C ALA A 17 10.02 1.64 25.18
N TRP A 18 10.48 0.89 24.18
CA TRP A 18 11.89 0.70 23.86
C TRP A 18 12.59 2.02 23.50
N LEU A 19 11.93 2.87 22.70
CA LEU A 19 12.45 4.20 22.32
C LEU A 19 12.55 5.13 23.53
N ARG A 20 11.53 5.17 24.41
CA ARG A 20 11.48 6.02 25.61
C ARG A 20 12.62 5.73 26.60
N GLN A 21 13.20 4.53 26.59
CA GLN A 21 14.37 4.18 27.38
C GLN A 21 15.68 4.76 26.82
N ARG A 22 15.68 5.23 25.54
CA ARG A 22 16.90 5.63 24.80
C ARG A 22 16.88 7.05 24.25
N ALA A 23 15.71 7.67 24.25
CA ALA A 23 15.49 9.02 23.77
C ALA A 23 14.41 9.73 24.61
N GLN A 24 14.50 11.04 24.69
CA GLN A 24 13.39 11.86 25.13
C GLN A 24 12.36 11.93 24.00
N VAL A 25 11.25 11.21 24.14
CA VAL A 25 10.17 11.20 23.16
C VAL A 25 9.22 12.35 23.41
N VAL A 26 9.00 13.16 22.37
CA VAL A 26 8.07 14.30 22.36
C VAL A 26 6.97 14.01 21.38
N GLU A 27 5.78 13.69 21.86
CA GLU A 27 4.63 13.45 21.01
C GLU A 27 4.03 14.77 20.52
N CYS A 28 3.75 14.84 19.22
CA CYS A 28 3.15 15.99 18.57
C CYS A 28 2.24 15.54 17.43
N PRO A 29 0.91 15.46 17.62
CA PRO A 29 0.00 15.04 16.57
C PRO A 29 0.20 15.81 15.27
N TRP A 30 0.24 15.11 14.15
CA TRP A 30 0.54 15.64 12.81
C TRP A 30 -0.33 16.85 12.39
N LYS A 31 -1.57 16.96 12.93
CA LYS A 31 -2.49 18.07 12.67
C LYS A 31 -2.02 19.40 13.28
N ASN A 32 -1.11 19.36 14.23
CA ASN A 32 -0.68 20.52 15.01
C ASN A 32 0.63 21.10 14.44
N THR A 33 0.57 21.62 13.20
CA THR A 33 1.76 22.06 12.44
C THR A 33 2.57 23.13 13.16
N GLY A 34 1.92 24.09 13.84
CA GLY A 34 2.62 25.16 14.58
C GLY A 34 3.43 24.61 15.77
N ASP A 35 2.83 23.70 16.54
CA ASP A 35 3.48 23.04 17.66
C ASP A 35 4.61 22.09 17.19
N LEU A 36 4.40 21.43 16.05
CA LEU A 36 5.42 20.58 15.43
C LEU A 36 6.68 21.38 15.06
N ILE A 37 6.53 22.55 14.47
CA ILE A 37 7.64 23.45 14.14
C ILE A 37 8.42 23.84 15.39
N MET A 38 7.73 24.22 16.47
CA MET A 38 8.38 24.57 17.74
C MET A 38 9.15 23.37 18.33
N LYS A 39 8.56 22.18 18.37
CA LYS A 39 9.19 20.99 18.93
C LYS A 39 10.38 20.53 18.09
N LEU A 40 10.32 20.68 16.77
CA LEU A 40 11.41 20.32 15.87
C LEU A 40 12.65 21.22 16.01
N SER A 41 12.52 22.44 16.54
CA SER A 41 13.66 23.36 16.72
C SER A 41 14.79 22.80 17.60
N SER A 42 14.44 21.88 18.52
CA SER A 42 15.38 21.24 19.44
C SER A 42 15.52 19.73 19.22
N ALA A 43 14.82 19.15 18.25
CA ALA A 43 14.78 17.72 17.98
C ALA A 43 16.03 17.21 17.26
N ASP A 44 16.55 16.05 17.66
CA ASP A 44 17.62 15.33 16.97
C ASP A 44 17.08 14.30 15.98
N GLY A 45 15.86 13.78 16.20
CA GLY A 45 15.16 12.82 15.34
C GLY A 45 13.68 13.13 15.17
N LEU A 46 13.12 12.72 14.04
CA LEU A 46 11.69 12.81 13.74
C LEU A 46 11.19 11.44 13.27
N ILE A 47 10.10 10.94 13.86
CA ILE A 47 9.43 9.72 13.40
C ILE A 47 8.06 10.08 12.88
N VAL A 48 7.79 9.65 11.65
CA VAL A 48 6.53 9.88 10.93
C VAL A 48 5.96 8.55 10.41
N ARG A 49 4.66 8.55 10.05
CA ARG A 49 4.04 7.44 9.33
C ARG A 49 3.42 7.91 8.03
N THR A 50 2.11 8.14 8.01
CA THR A 50 1.34 8.33 6.78
C THR A 50 0.99 9.80 6.53
N TYR A 51 0.64 10.54 7.58
CA TYR A 51 -0.03 11.84 7.43
C TYR A 51 0.93 13.02 7.47
N THR A 52 2.06 12.90 8.16
CA THR A 52 3.05 13.97 8.27
C THR A 52 3.83 14.12 6.98
N ARG A 53 3.75 15.27 6.34
CA ARG A 53 4.59 15.62 5.20
C ARG A 53 5.88 16.28 5.66
N VAL A 54 7.01 15.65 5.40
CA VAL A 54 8.35 16.17 5.71
C VAL A 54 8.84 16.96 4.50
N THR A 55 8.47 18.23 4.45
CA THR A 55 8.84 19.15 3.36
C THR A 55 10.14 19.91 3.67
N ALA A 56 10.72 20.57 2.66
CA ALA A 56 11.89 21.42 2.83
C ALA A 56 11.66 22.53 3.89
N GLU A 57 10.43 23.10 3.96
CA GLU A 57 10.07 24.12 4.95
C GLU A 57 10.04 23.54 6.36
N LEU A 58 9.46 22.35 6.54
CA LEU A 58 9.45 21.68 7.85
C LEU A 58 10.88 21.35 8.29
N LEU A 59 11.71 20.86 7.39
CA LEU A 59 13.11 20.58 7.66
C LEU A 59 13.89 21.85 8.02
N ALA A 60 13.60 23.00 7.39
CA ALA A 60 14.25 24.28 7.70
C ALA A 60 14.02 24.71 9.16
N ALA A 61 12.86 24.37 9.74
CA ALA A 61 12.54 24.63 11.14
C ALA A 61 13.22 23.69 12.14
N ALA A 62 13.93 22.65 11.67
CA ALA A 62 14.57 21.62 12.48
C ALA A 62 16.11 21.65 12.34
N PRO A 63 16.81 22.68 12.90
CA PRO A 63 18.24 22.90 12.65
C PRO A 63 19.14 21.76 13.19
N ARG A 64 18.69 21.04 14.21
CA ARG A 64 19.45 19.96 14.87
C ARG A 64 19.10 18.56 14.33
N LEU A 65 18.12 18.44 13.44
CA LEU A 65 17.60 17.16 12.97
C LEU A 65 18.68 16.37 12.21
N LYS A 66 18.93 15.15 12.63
CA LYS A 66 19.93 14.24 12.05
C LYS A 66 19.30 13.06 11.34
N VAL A 67 18.09 12.67 11.73
CA VAL A 67 17.42 11.49 11.19
C VAL A 67 15.92 11.69 11.10
N VAL A 68 15.33 11.21 10.01
CA VAL A 68 13.89 11.02 9.83
C VAL A 68 13.61 9.53 9.72
N GLY A 69 12.84 8.99 10.64
CA GLY A 69 12.35 7.61 10.62
C GLY A 69 10.95 7.54 10.05
N ARG A 70 10.74 6.75 9.01
CA ARG A 70 9.43 6.47 8.47
C ARG A 70 8.96 5.10 8.94
N ALA A 71 7.99 5.04 9.87
CA ALA A 71 7.35 3.80 10.28
C ALA A 71 6.45 3.27 9.14
N GLY A 72 7.08 2.57 8.19
CA GLY A 72 6.45 2.02 6.98
C GLY A 72 7.39 1.96 5.78
N VAL A 73 6.85 1.65 4.60
CA VAL A 73 7.61 1.29 3.39
C VAL A 73 7.80 2.47 2.44
N GLY A 74 6.72 3.16 2.07
CA GLY A 74 6.77 4.27 1.12
C GLY A 74 7.41 5.52 1.75
N LEU A 75 8.12 6.31 0.95
CA LEU A 75 8.78 7.55 1.38
C LEU A 75 8.17 8.78 0.69
N ASP A 76 6.98 8.63 0.14
CA ASP A 76 6.30 9.64 -0.71
C ASP A 76 5.96 10.93 0.04
N ASN A 77 5.88 10.85 1.36
CA ASN A 77 5.61 11.97 2.25
C ASN A 77 6.90 12.67 2.77
N ILE A 78 8.09 12.27 2.28
CA ILE A 78 9.38 12.82 2.72
C ILE A 78 10.12 13.40 1.51
N ASP A 79 10.51 14.66 1.60
CA ASP A 79 11.40 15.31 0.63
C ASP A 79 12.84 14.79 0.83
N LEU A 80 13.15 13.71 0.10
CA LEU A 80 14.46 13.03 0.17
C LEU A 80 15.60 13.94 -0.27
N ALA A 81 15.38 14.79 -1.29
CA ALA A 81 16.39 15.70 -1.79
C ALA A 81 16.74 16.78 -0.75
N ALA A 82 15.71 17.32 -0.06
CA ALA A 82 15.94 18.27 1.01
C ALA A 82 16.63 17.62 2.23
N CYS A 83 16.31 16.36 2.55
CA CYS A 83 16.99 15.60 3.61
C CYS A 83 18.48 15.40 3.24
N GLU A 84 18.78 14.95 2.03
CA GLU A 84 20.15 14.72 1.55
C GLU A 84 20.98 16.00 1.57
N LYS A 85 20.44 17.11 1.04
CA LYS A 85 21.10 18.43 1.04
C LYS A 85 21.51 18.88 2.45
N ARG A 86 20.79 18.45 3.47
CA ARG A 86 21.04 18.80 4.88
C ARG A 86 21.80 17.72 5.65
N GLY A 87 22.19 16.62 5.01
CA GLY A 87 22.83 15.49 5.66
C GLY A 87 21.94 14.75 6.65
N ILE A 88 20.60 14.87 6.50
CA ILE A 88 19.62 14.18 7.35
C ILE A 88 19.41 12.76 6.82
N ARG A 89 19.70 11.77 7.66
CA ARG A 89 19.53 10.36 7.29
C ARG A 89 18.02 10.02 7.30
N VAL A 90 17.56 9.33 6.24
CA VAL A 90 16.19 8.79 6.18
C VAL A 90 16.25 7.28 6.36
N VAL A 91 15.50 6.74 7.31
CA VAL A 91 15.37 5.31 7.59
C VAL A 91 13.92 4.87 7.50
N SER A 92 13.67 3.63 7.10
CA SER A 92 12.33 3.07 6.93
C SER A 92 12.31 1.57 7.20
N THR A 93 11.12 0.97 7.22
CA THR A 93 10.93 -0.47 7.46
C THR A 93 10.41 -1.18 6.20
N PRO A 94 11.26 -1.41 5.19
CA PRO A 94 10.83 -1.77 3.83
C PRO A 94 10.14 -3.14 3.72
N ASN A 95 10.28 -4.03 4.70
CA ASN A 95 9.70 -5.37 4.69
C ASN A 95 8.47 -5.53 5.60
N ALA A 96 8.18 -4.53 6.44
CA ALA A 96 7.32 -4.66 7.59
C ALA A 96 5.85 -4.97 7.28
N ASN A 97 5.33 -4.54 6.11
CA ASN A 97 3.92 -4.70 5.76
C ASN A 97 3.68 -5.70 4.61
N THR A 98 4.71 -6.41 4.15
CA THR A 98 4.61 -7.27 2.95
C THR A 98 3.52 -8.33 3.08
N HIS A 99 3.44 -9.01 4.23
CA HIS A 99 2.44 -10.05 4.48
C HIS A 99 1.02 -9.47 4.59
N ALA A 100 0.85 -8.40 5.38
CA ALA A 100 -0.44 -7.75 5.56
C ALA A 100 -1.03 -7.28 4.21
N VAL A 101 -0.22 -6.63 3.36
CA VAL A 101 -0.67 -6.19 2.03
C VAL A 101 -1.00 -7.39 1.14
N CYS A 102 -0.20 -8.46 1.19
CA CYS A 102 -0.47 -9.68 0.42
C CYS A 102 -1.81 -10.30 0.82
N GLU A 103 -2.08 -10.46 2.10
CA GLU A 103 -3.34 -10.98 2.63
C GLU A 103 -4.53 -10.12 2.20
N TYR A 104 -4.39 -8.81 2.31
CA TYR A 104 -5.44 -7.86 1.93
C TYR A 104 -5.74 -7.88 0.41
N VAL A 105 -4.74 -8.10 -0.44
CA VAL A 105 -4.93 -8.29 -1.88
C VAL A 105 -5.85 -9.48 -2.14
N PHE A 106 -5.65 -10.62 -1.46
CA PHE A 106 -6.51 -11.78 -1.63
C PHE A 106 -7.89 -11.60 -1.01
N ASP A 107 -8.00 -10.88 0.10
CA ASP A 107 -9.28 -10.48 0.67
C ASP A 107 -10.11 -9.67 -0.35
N LEU A 108 -9.51 -8.65 -0.96
CA LEU A 108 -10.13 -7.86 -2.02
C LEU A 108 -10.51 -8.70 -3.25
N ILE A 109 -9.65 -9.62 -3.67
CA ILE A 109 -9.94 -10.54 -4.77
C ILE A 109 -11.18 -11.37 -4.43
N PHE A 110 -11.21 -12.02 -3.24
CA PHE A 110 -12.33 -12.87 -2.84
C PHE A 110 -13.63 -12.08 -2.71
N HIS A 111 -13.60 -10.87 -2.20
CA HIS A 111 -14.79 -10.00 -2.14
C HIS A 111 -15.39 -9.71 -3.53
N LEU A 112 -14.55 -9.60 -4.56
CA LEU A 112 -15.02 -9.38 -5.94
C LEU A 112 -15.53 -10.65 -6.60
N VAL A 113 -14.93 -11.82 -6.32
CA VAL A 113 -15.19 -13.05 -7.09
C VAL A 113 -16.01 -14.10 -6.34
N ARG A 114 -16.08 -14.06 -5.01
CA ARG A 114 -16.75 -15.05 -4.13
C ARG A 114 -17.69 -14.36 -3.15
N PRO A 115 -18.94 -14.10 -3.54
CA PRO A 115 -19.88 -13.47 -2.60
C PRO A 115 -20.12 -14.37 -1.38
N VAL A 116 -20.01 -13.79 -0.19
CA VAL A 116 -20.39 -14.42 1.08
C VAL A 116 -21.78 -13.93 1.47
N VAL A 117 -22.70 -14.86 1.59
CA VAL A 117 -24.05 -14.56 2.09
C VAL A 117 -24.14 -15.10 3.52
N THR A 118 -24.38 -14.20 4.47
CA THR A 118 -24.56 -14.55 5.87
C THR A 118 -26.04 -14.71 6.22
N MET A 119 -26.34 -15.66 7.06
CA MET A 119 -27.69 -15.90 7.58
C MET A 119 -27.77 -15.29 9.00
N PRO A 120 -28.41 -14.14 9.18
CA PRO A 120 -28.51 -13.49 10.50
C PRO A 120 -29.53 -14.19 11.43
N ALA A 121 -30.44 -14.99 10.86
CA ALA A 121 -31.44 -15.78 11.57
C ALA A 121 -31.77 -17.05 10.76
N ALA A 122 -32.66 -17.90 11.29
CA ALA A 122 -33.19 -19.04 10.55
C ALA A 122 -33.99 -18.57 9.34
N TRP A 123 -33.62 -19.05 8.16
CA TRP A 123 -34.37 -18.79 6.93
C TRP A 123 -35.40 -19.86 6.65
N PRO A 124 -36.56 -19.50 6.04
CA PRO A 124 -37.45 -20.49 5.43
C PRO A 124 -36.69 -21.35 4.42
N ALA A 125 -37.04 -22.62 4.31
CA ALA A 125 -36.37 -23.55 3.40
C ALA A 125 -36.33 -23.06 1.93
N GLU A 126 -37.42 -22.46 1.48
CA GLU A 126 -37.54 -21.89 0.13
C GLU A 126 -36.51 -20.78 -0.09
N GLU A 127 -36.34 -19.85 0.84
CA GLU A 127 -35.36 -18.76 0.76
C GLU A 127 -33.92 -19.31 0.78
N PHE A 128 -33.62 -20.26 1.66
CA PHE A 128 -32.33 -20.93 1.73
C PHE A 128 -31.95 -21.56 0.38
N TYR A 129 -32.83 -22.36 -0.18
CA TYR A 129 -32.54 -23.03 -1.46
C TYR A 129 -32.53 -22.06 -2.64
N ARG A 130 -33.35 -21.02 -2.64
CA ARG A 130 -33.31 -19.94 -3.64
C ARG A 130 -31.96 -19.24 -3.61
N CYS A 131 -31.52 -18.80 -2.44
CA CYS A 131 -30.22 -18.13 -2.29
C CYS A 131 -29.07 -19.01 -2.76
N ARG A 132 -29.04 -20.30 -2.34
CA ARG A 132 -28.04 -21.27 -2.76
C ARG A 132 -28.02 -21.47 -4.28
N LYS A 133 -29.16 -21.44 -4.94
CA LYS A 133 -29.28 -21.64 -6.39
C LYS A 133 -28.75 -20.47 -7.19
N ILE A 134 -28.99 -19.24 -6.74
CA ILE A 134 -28.62 -18.02 -7.47
C ILE A 134 -27.22 -17.50 -7.15
N THR A 135 -26.69 -17.81 -5.96
CA THR A 135 -25.37 -17.34 -5.54
C THR A 135 -24.27 -18.22 -6.15
N ARG A 136 -23.47 -17.60 -7.00
CA ARG A 136 -22.32 -18.26 -7.63
C ARG A 136 -21.10 -17.35 -7.54
N GLY A 137 -19.92 -17.93 -7.31
CA GLY A 137 -18.63 -17.26 -7.33
C GLY A 137 -17.71 -17.82 -8.41
N LEU A 138 -16.57 -17.19 -8.60
CA LEU A 138 -15.50 -17.67 -9.47
C LEU A 138 -14.41 -18.36 -8.64
N GLU A 139 -13.79 -19.38 -9.19
CA GLU A 139 -12.61 -20.02 -8.64
C GLU A 139 -11.35 -19.35 -9.17
N LEU A 140 -10.33 -19.22 -8.33
CA LEU A 140 -9.01 -18.73 -8.75
C LEU A 140 -8.17 -19.82 -9.44
N TYR A 141 -8.43 -21.09 -9.12
CA TYR A 141 -7.74 -22.23 -9.71
C TYR A 141 -7.79 -22.19 -11.25
N GLY A 142 -6.64 -22.37 -11.89
CA GLY A 142 -6.51 -22.36 -13.36
C GLY A 142 -6.61 -20.98 -14.00
N ARG A 143 -6.81 -19.89 -13.23
CA ARG A 143 -6.84 -18.53 -13.76
C ARG A 143 -5.45 -17.89 -13.77
N THR A 144 -5.29 -16.82 -14.55
CA THR A 144 -4.03 -16.11 -14.69
C THR A 144 -3.99 -14.90 -13.75
N LEU A 145 -3.02 -14.90 -12.83
CA LEU A 145 -2.66 -13.75 -12.01
C LEU A 145 -1.57 -12.95 -12.74
N GLY A 146 -1.91 -11.77 -13.22
CA GLY A 146 -0.98 -10.79 -13.78
C GLY A 146 -0.49 -9.83 -12.70
N ILE A 147 0.82 -9.78 -12.50
CA ILE A 147 1.47 -8.91 -11.50
C ILE A 147 2.23 -7.80 -12.21
N LEU A 148 1.85 -6.55 -11.94
CA LEU A 148 2.59 -5.38 -12.42
C LEU A 148 3.45 -4.83 -11.28
N GLY A 149 4.76 -5.10 -11.34
CA GLY A 149 5.73 -4.87 -10.28
C GLY A 149 5.99 -6.11 -9.42
N MET A 150 7.06 -6.87 -9.71
CA MET A 150 7.44 -8.10 -9.02
C MET A 150 8.45 -7.81 -7.88
N GLY A 151 8.21 -6.73 -7.15
CA GLY A 151 8.93 -6.38 -5.93
C GLY A 151 8.60 -7.31 -4.75
N ARG A 152 8.83 -6.90 -3.52
CA ARG A 152 8.57 -7.69 -2.31
C ARG A 152 7.10 -8.15 -2.20
N ILE A 153 6.17 -7.20 -2.34
CA ILE A 153 4.73 -7.47 -2.28
C ILE A 153 4.29 -8.32 -3.47
N GLY A 154 4.71 -7.93 -4.71
CA GLY A 154 4.37 -8.70 -5.91
C GLY A 154 4.80 -10.16 -5.82
N ARG A 155 6.00 -10.45 -5.28
CA ARG A 155 6.46 -11.83 -5.05
C ARG A 155 5.63 -12.56 -4.00
N ALA A 156 5.26 -11.90 -2.90
CA ALA A 156 4.39 -12.51 -1.89
C ALA A 156 3.02 -12.87 -2.48
N VAL A 157 2.40 -11.93 -3.21
CA VAL A 157 1.13 -12.15 -3.91
C VAL A 157 1.24 -13.24 -4.96
N GLY A 158 2.32 -13.25 -5.74
CA GLY A 158 2.57 -14.30 -6.74
C GLY A 158 2.70 -15.69 -6.13
N ARG A 159 3.42 -15.83 -5.01
CA ARG A 159 3.58 -17.10 -4.29
C ARG A 159 2.24 -17.63 -3.78
N VAL A 160 1.42 -16.77 -3.19
CA VAL A 160 0.08 -17.16 -2.71
C VAL A 160 -0.85 -17.48 -3.89
N GLY A 161 -0.82 -16.69 -4.98
CA GLY A 161 -1.57 -17.00 -6.20
C GLY A 161 -1.19 -18.35 -6.79
N ASN A 162 0.10 -18.68 -6.83
CA ASN A 162 0.58 -19.99 -7.26
C ASN A 162 0.06 -21.12 -6.35
N ALA A 163 0.02 -20.91 -5.02
CA ALA A 163 -0.55 -21.88 -4.07
C ALA A 163 -2.06 -22.08 -4.27
N PHE A 164 -2.80 -21.10 -4.78
CA PHE A 164 -4.19 -21.24 -5.21
C PHE A 164 -4.32 -21.93 -6.61
N GLY A 165 -3.21 -22.36 -7.21
CA GLY A 165 -3.22 -22.99 -8.53
C GLY A 165 -3.42 -22.00 -9.69
N MET A 166 -3.14 -20.72 -9.50
CA MET A 166 -3.15 -19.72 -10.57
C MET A 166 -1.87 -19.81 -11.41
N ALA A 167 -1.98 -19.55 -12.72
CA ALA A 167 -0.83 -19.28 -13.56
C ALA A 167 -0.34 -17.86 -13.29
N VAL A 168 0.91 -17.71 -12.81
CA VAL A 168 1.46 -16.39 -12.50
C VAL A 168 2.29 -15.86 -13.67
N ILE A 169 1.93 -14.66 -14.14
CA ILE A 169 2.70 -13.90 -15.11
C ILE A 169 2.99 -12.51 -14.53
N TYR A 170 4.14 -11.94 -14.85
CA TYR A 170 4.51 -10.63 -14.30
C TYR A 170 5.27 -9.75 -15.29
N ASN A 171 5.23 -8.45 -15.02
CA ASN A 171 6.10 -7.46 -15.63
C ASN A 171 6.77 -6.61 -14.56
N ASP A 172 8.06 -6.44 -14.67
CA ASP A 172 8.84 -5.52 -13.86
C ASP A 172 9.81 -4.75 -14.77
N LEU A 173 10.28 -3.58 -14.33
CA LEU A 173 11.33 -2.81 -15.02
C LEU A 173 12.71 -3.43 -14.84
N LEU A 174 12.90 -4.15 -13.73
CA LEU A 174 14.15 -4.82 -13.40
C LEU A 174 14.05 -6.31 -13.74
N ASP A 175 15.18 -6.93 -14.07
CA ASP A 175 15.25 -8.38 -14.10
C ASP A 175 15.30 -8.92 -12.65
N VAL A 176 14.19 -9.46 -12.22
CA VAL A 176 14.02 -10.02 -10.88
C VAL A 176 13.83 -11.53 -10.90
N ALA A 177 14.05 -12.20 -12.04
CA ALA A 177 13.80 -13.62 -12.20
C ALA A 177 14.52 -14.49 -11.16
N ALA A 178 15.77 -14.15 -10.82
CA ALA A 178 16.55 -14.86 -9.78
C ALA A 178 15.98 -14.72 -8.35
N GLN A 179 15.07 -13.78 -8.12
CA GLN A 179 14.42 -13.54 -6.83
C GLN A 179 13.05 -14.18 -6.72
N VAL A 180 12.55 -14.81 -7.80
CA VAL A 180 11.25 -15.48 -7.87
C VAL A 180 11.46 -16.96 -7.64
N ASP A 181 10.98 -17.47 -6.50
CA ASP A 181 11.21 -18.83 -6.00
C ASP A 181 9.96 -19.75 -6.17
N PHE A 182 9.07 -19.38 -7.09
CA PHE A 182 7.85 -20.13 -7.44
C PHE A 182 7.61 -20.05 -8.96
N PRO A 183 6.81 -20.95 -9.54
CA PRO A 183 6.49 -20.92 -10.96
C PRO A 183 5.83 -19.60 -11.38
N ALA A 184 6.55 -18.79 -12.15
CA ALA A 184 6.05 -17.55 -12.72
C ALA A 184 6.78 -17.21 -14.01
N ARG A 185 6.13 -16.50 -14.93
CA ARG A 185 6.70 -16.15 -16.24
C ARG A 185 6.78 -14.62 -16.38
N SER A 186 7.98 -14.12 -16.65
CA SER A 186 8.18 -12.72 -17.05
C SER A 186 7.62 -12.49 -18.46
N VAL A 187 6.87 -11.41 -18.63
CA VAL A 187 6.23 -11.04 -19.90
C VAL A 187 6.28 -9.53 -20.13
N SER A 188 6.17 -9.09 -21.37
CA SER A 188 5.98 -7.67 -21.67
C SER A 188 4.62 -7.16 -21.17
N LYS A 189 4.48 -5.86 -20.93
CA LYS A 189 3.17 -5.23 -20.62
C LYS A 189 2.13 -5.56 -21.69
N ALA A 190 2.55 -5.64 -22.97
CA ALA A 190 1.70 -5.99 -24.07
C ALA A 190 1.09 -7.38 -23.97
N GLN A 191 1.80 -8.31 -23.35
CA GLN A 191 1.35 -9.69 -23.09
C GLN A 191 0.65 -9.83 -21.75
N LEU A 192 1.02 -9.04 -20.74
CA LEU A 192 0.46 -9.10 -19.39
C LEU A 192 -1.04 -8.78 -19.40
N TYR A 193 -1.41 -7.63 -19.96
CA TYR A 193 -2.78 -7.11 -19.87
C TYR A 193 -3.83 -8.04 -20.47
N PRO A 194 -3.69 -8.53 -21.73
CA PRO A 194 -4.72 -9.39 -22.31
C PRO A 194 -4.75 -10.83 -21.75
N GLN A 195 -3.76 -11.25 -20.98
CA GLN A 195 -3.72 -12.58 -20.40
C GLN A 195 -4.22 -12.63 -18.96
N ALA A 196 -4.20 -11.52 -18.23
CA ALA A 196 -4.59 -11.47 -16.83
C ALA A 196 -6.11 -11.66 -16.63
N ASP A 197 -6.51 -12.60 -15.79
CA ASP A 197 -7.85 -12.69 -15.22
C ASP A 197 -7.95 -11.84 -13.95
N VAL A 198 -6.84 -11.71 -13.21
CA VAL A 198 -6.64 -10.77 -12.10
C VAL A 198 -5.39 -9.96 -12.41
N LEU A 199 -5.51 -8.65 -12.54
CA LEU A 199 -4.36 -7.74 -12.64
C LEU A 199 -4.12 -7.09 -11.27
N SER A 200 -3.00 -7.40 -10.62
CA SER A 200 -2.61 -6.84 -9.34
C SER A 200 -1.41 -5.90 -9.50
N VAL A 201 -1.55 -4.67 -8.97
CA VAL A 201 -0.60 -3.58 -9.16
C VAL A 201 0.24 -3.39 -7.90
N HIS A 202 1.58 -3.48 -8.05
CA HIS A 202 2.57 -3.39 -6.96
C HIS A 202 3.78 -2.52 -7.33
N VAL A 203 3.59 -1.55 -8.22
CA VAL A 203 4.64 -0.59 -8.59
C VAL A 203 4.83 0.46 -7.50
N ASN A 204 6.01 1.04 -7.43
CA ASN A 204 6.32 2.14 -6.51
C ASN A 204 5.82 3.49 -7.04
N HIS A 205 5.85 4.50 -6.16
CA HIS A 205 5.64 5.88 -6.54
C HIS A 205 6.82 6.39 -7.38
N GLN A 206 6.55 6.68 -8.65
CA GLN A 206 7.50 7.32 -9.58
C GLN A 206 6.71 8.13 -10.61
N PRO A 207 7.22 9.28 -11.10
CA PRO A 207 6.50 10.10 -12.10
C PRO A 207 6.07 9.31 -13.34
N GLY A 208 6.88 8.34 -13.77
CA GLY A 208 6.56 7.47 -14.93
C GLY A 208 5.46 6.45 -14.67
N ASN A 209 4.99 6.28 -13.44
CA ASN A 209 3.90 5.37 -13.07
C ASN A 209 2.54 6.09 -12.94
N ARG A 210 2.51 7.43 -13.05
CA ARG A 210 1.25 8.16 -13.03
C ARG A 210 0.39 7.74 -14.22
N HIS A 211 -0.87 7.38 -13.94
CA HIS A 211 -1.83 6.87 -14.92
C HIS A 211 -1.27 5.71 -15.78
N LEU A 212 -0.41 4.87 -15.19
CA LEU A 212 0.10 3.67 -15.85
C LEU A 212 -1.04 2.74 -16.27
N ILE A 213 -2.12 2.67 -15.47
CA ILE A 213 -3.38 2.02 -15.82
C ILE A 213 -4.35 3.09 -16.32
N ASN A 214 -4.21 3.41 -17.57
CA ASN A 214 -5.02 4.39 -18.29
C ASN A 214 -6.11 3.72 -19.16
N ARG A 215 -6.85 4.52 -19.92
CA ARG A 215 -7.91 4.05 -20.84
C ARG A 215 -7.42 2.99 -21.82
N GLU A 216 -6.21 3.15 -22.39
CA GLU A 216 -5.67 2.22 -23.38
C GLU A 216 -5.34 0.87 -22.75
N VAL A 217 -4.78 0.88 -21.54
CA VAL A 217 -4.49 -0.35 -20.77
C VAL A 217 -5.78 -1.04 -20.36
N LEU A 218 -6.76 -0.30 -19.85
CA LEU A 218 -8.06 -0.85 -19.46
C LEU A 218 -8.78 -1.51 -20.64
N ALA A 219 -8.69 -0.93 -21.84
CA ALA A 219 -9.27 -1.50 -23.07
C ALA A 219 -8.60 -2.80 -23.52
N ARG A 220 -7.39 -3.12 -23.01
CA ARG A 220 -6.65 -4.36 -23.34
C ARG A 220 -6.92 -5.48 -22.36
N LEU A 221 -7.52 -5.20 -21.21
CA LEU A 221 -7.94 -6.20 -20.25
C LEU A 221 -9.16 -6.97 -20.78
N ARG A 222 -9.33 -8.20 -20.31
CA ARG A 222 -10.53 -8.99 -20.64
C ARG A 222 -11.75 -8.41 -19.93
N PRO A 223 -12.94 -8.48 -20.51
CA PRO A 223 -14.17 -8.08 -19.81
C PRO A 223 -14.46 -8.88 -18.54
N THR A 224 -13.86 -10.06 -18.41
CA THR A 224 -13.94 -10.91 -17.21
C THR A 224 -12.84 -10.63 -16.20
N ALA A 225 -11.88 -9.75 -16.51
CA ALA A 225 -10.77 -9.43 -15.63
C ALA A 225 -11.19 -8.53 -14.47
N ILE A 226 -10.49 -8.66 -13.33
CA ILE A 226 -10.57 -7.73 -12.21
C ILE A 226 -9.23 -7.02 -12.01
N LEU A 227 -9.30 -5.76 -11.55
CA LEU A 227 -8.14 -4.93 -11.24
C LEU A 227 -8.02 -4.74 -9.73
N ILE A 228 -6.83 -4.97 -9.17
CA ILE A 228 -6.52 -4.72 -7.76
C ILE A 228 -5.40 -3.69 -7.68
N ASN A 229 -5.62 -2.61 -6.93
CA ASN A 229 -4.59 -1.61 -6.66
C ASN A 229 -4.46 -1.34 -5.16
N THR A 230 -3.38 -1.84 -4.59
CA THR A 230 -2.91 -1.57 -3.22
C THR A 230 -1.55 -0.86 -3.23
N ALA A 231 -1.15 -0.30 -4.38
CA ALA A 231 0.14 0.37 -4.56
C ALA A 231 0.05 1.87 -4.27
N ARG A 232 -0.36 2.66 -5.28
CA ARG A 232 -0.60 4.12 -5.16
C ARG A 232 -1.81 4.52 -6.01
N GLY A 233 -2.58 5.49 -5.52
CA GLY A 233 -3.80 5.96 -6.19
C GLY A 233 -3.54 6.50 -7.58
N GLU A 234 -2.52 7.33 -7.74
CA GLU A 234 -2.15 7.96 -9.01
C GLU A 234 -1.76 6.99 -10.14
N VAL A 235 -1.46 5.73 -9.81
CA VAL A 235 -1.12 4.71 -10.83
C VAL A 235 -2.32 4.38 -11.72
N VAL A 236 -3.53 4.53 -11.19
CA VAL A 236 -4.78 4.27 -11.92
C VAL A 236 -5.46 5.59 -12.28
N ASP A 237 -5.76 5.79 -13.55
CA ASP A 237 -6.67 6.85 -13.99
C ASP A 237 -8.09 6.51 -13.53
N ALA A 238 -8.54 7.16 -12.45
CA ALA A 238 -9.84 6.91 -11.84
C ALA A 238 -11.02 7.21 -12.78
N ALA A 239 -10.90 8.24 -13.63
CA ALA A 239 -11.94 8.58 -14.61
C ALA A 239 -12.04 7.53 -15.73
N ALA A 240 -10.90 7.08 -16.23
CA ALA A 240 -10.85 6.01 -17.23
C ALA A 240 -11.38 4.68 -16.66
N LEU A 241 -11.03 4.35 -15.40
CA LEU A 241 -11.55 3.16 -14.72
C LEU A 241 -13.07 3.22 -14.55
N ALA A 242 -13.59 4.38 -14.14
CA ALA A 242 -15.04 4.58 -14.00
C ALA A 242 -15.78 4.34 -15.30
N GLU A 243 -15.26 4.85 -16.41
CA GLU A 243 -15.82 4.61 -17.73
C GLU A 243 -15.75 3.14 -18.14
N ALA A 244 -14.62 2.49 -17.93
CA ALA A 244 -14.44 1.06 -18.23
C ALA A 244 -15.43 0.18 -17.47
N LEU A 245 -15.66 0.45 -16.17
CA LEU A 245 -16.64 -0.27 -15.35
C LEU A 245 -18.07 -0.05 -15.83
N ARG A 246 -18.47 1.21 -16.15
CA ARG A 246 -19.81 1.53 -16.67
C ARG A 246 -20.08 0.83 -18.00
N ARG A 247 -19.08 0.67 -18.84
CA ARG A 247 -19.17 -0.02 -20.14
C ARG A 247 -19.05 -1.54 -20.05
N GLY A 248 -18.79 -2.09 -18.86
CA GLY A 248 -18.59 -3.53 -18.68
C GLY A 248 -17.29 -4.05 -19.32
N GLN A 249 -16.30 -3.19 -19.51
CA GLN A 249 -14.97 -3.56 -20.02
C GLN A 249 -14.13 -4.31 -18.99
N LEU A 250 -14.56 -4.30 -17.70
CA LEU A 250 -14.00 -5.05 -16.59
C LEU A 250 -15.09 -5.71 -15.77
N ALA A 251 -14.81 -6.87 -15.20
CA ALA A 251 -15.71 -7.54 -14.28
C ALA A 251 -15.81 -6.83 -12.93
N GLY A 252 -14.74 -6.13 -12.51
CA GLY A 252 -14.71 -5.36 -11.28
C GLY A 252 -13.33 -4.77 -10.99
N ALA A 253 -13.27 -3.94 -9.95
CA ALA A 253 -12.00 -3.41 -9.44
C ALA A 253 -12.03 -3.24 -7.92
N ALA A 254 -10.86 -3.31 -7.27
CA ALA A 254 -10.69 -2.96 -5.87
C ALA A 254 -9.48 -2.03 -5.70
N LEU A 255 -9.70 -0.88 -5.08
CA LEU A 255 -8.67 0.12 -4.81
C LEU A 255 -8.61 0.41 -3.32
N ASP A 256 -7.43 0.20 -2.74
CA ASP A 256 -7.14 0.58 -1.36
C ASP A 256 -6.52 1.98 -1.26
N VAL A 257 -6.12 2.53 -2.40
CA VAL A 257 -5.41 3.81 -2.52
C VAL A 257 -6.05 4.70 -3.57
N HIS A 258 -6.01 6.03 -3.37
CA HIS A 258 -6.74 7.00 -4.17
C HIS A 258 -5.86 8.18 -4.60
N ASP A 259 -6.27 8.92 -5.62
CA ASP A 259 -5.69 10.20 -6.03
C ASP A 259 -6.82 11.21 -6.31
N PRO A 260 -6.97 12.28 -5.49
CA PRO A 260 -6.24 12.56 -4.24
C PRO A 260 -6.61 11.59 -3.11
N GLU A 261 -5.80 11.57 -2.05
CA GLU A 261 -6.09 10.84 -0.82
C GLU A 261 -6.15 11.81 0.37
N PRO A 262 -7.30 11.95 1.07
CA PRO A 262 -8.57 11.26 0.82
C PRO A 262 -9.28 11.72 -0.46
N PRO A 263 -10.09 10.84 -1.09
CA PRO A 263 -10.86 11.20 -2.29
C PRO A 263 -11.97 12.19 -1.95
N GLY A 264 -12.13 13.21 -2.80
CA GLY A 264 -13.16 14.24 -2.64
C GLY A 264 -14.58 13.77 -3.01
N PRO A 265 -15.60 14.63 -2.81
CA PRO A 265 -16.99 14.29 -3.10
C PRO A 265 -17.24 13.95 -4.58
N ASP A 266 -16.48 14.55 -5.50
CA ASP A 266 -16.61 14.36 -6.94
C ASP A 266 -15.76 13.21 -7.49
N TYR A 267 -15.27 12.32 -6.61
CA TYR A 267 -14.43 11.19 -7.04
C TYR A 267 -15.20 10.28 -7.99
N PRO A 268 -14.68 10.02 -9.23
CA PRO A 268 -15.47 9.43 -10.31
C PRO A 268 -15.90 7.98 -10.07
N LEU A 269 -15.35 7.33 -9.05
CA LEU A 269 -15.62 5.94 -8.70
C LEU A 269 -16.72 5.76 -7.65
N TRP A 270 -17.22 6.86 -7.03
CA TRP A 270 -18.30 6.74 -6.05
C TRP A 270 -19.56 6.13 -6.62
N GLY A 271 -20.17 5.21 -5.87
CA GLY A 271 -21.47 4.62 -6.20
C GLY A 271 -21.50 3.69 -7.42
N LEU A 272 -20.37 3.39 -8.02
CA LEU A 272 -20.32 2.45 -9.14
C LEU A 272 -20.53 1.01 -8.67
N PRO A 273 -21.22 0.17 -9.45
CA PRO A 273 -21.28 -1.26 -9.17
C PRO A 273 -19.94 -1.94 -9.43
N LYS A 274 -19.71 -3.07 -8.77
CA LYS A 274 -18.53 -3.92 -9.00
C LYS A 274 -17.19 -3.24 -8.69
N ILE A 275 -17.19 -2.25 -7.77
CA ILE A 275 -16.00 -1.63 -7.26
C ILE A 275 -15.96 -1.71 -5.73
N LEU A 276 -14.79 -1.98 -5.19
CA LEU A 276 -14.49 -1.87 -3.77
C LEU A 276 -13.50 -0.72 -3.58
N LEU A 277 -13.83 0.22 -2.71
CA LEU A 277 -12.97 1.34 -2.36
C LEU A 277 -12.69 1.27 -0.87
N ALA A 278 -11.44 1.13 -0.49
CA ALA A 278 -11.01 1.02 0.90
C ALA A 278 -10.09 2.19 1.28
N PRO A 279 -10.12 2.66 2.53
CA PRO A 279 -9.40 3.86 2.95
C PRO A 279 -7.96 3.54 3.41
N HIS A 280 -7.14 2.97 2.52
CA HIS A 280 -5.72 2.67 2.70
C HIS A 280 -5.46 1.74 3.91
N LEU A 281 -6.10 0.58 3.90
CA LEU A 281 -6.12 -0.40 5.00
C LEU A 281 -5.14 -1.56 4.83
N ALA A 282 -4.55 -1.76 3.66
CA ALA A 282 -3.77 -2.97 3.35
C ALA A 282 -2.62 -3.27 4.34
N ALA A 283 -2.08 -2.25 5.00
CA ALA A 283 -1.05 -2.39 6.03
C ALA A 283 -1.58 -2.19 7.48
N ARG A 284 -2.91 -2.20 7.69
CA ARG A 284 -3.54 -1.88 8.99
C ARG A 284 -3.83 -3.13 9.82
N THR A 285 -2.78 -3.91 10.09
CA THR A 285 -2.82 -5.04 11.04
C THR A 285 -1.92 -4.76 12.23
N ASP A 286 -2.20 -5.37 13.38
CA ASP A 286 -1.37 -5.21 14.60
C ASP A 286 0.08 -5.62 14.34
N GLY A 287 0.30 -6.76 13.70
CA GLY A 287 1.63 -7.24 13.36
C GLY A 287 2.39 -6.32 12.40
N ALA A 288 1.72 -5.75 11.38
CA ALA A 288 2.36 -4.78 10.50
C ALA A 288 2.64 -3.45 11.21
N LEU A 289 1.73 -2.99 12.09
CA LEU A 289 1.95 -1.80 12.91
C LEU A 289 3.17 -1.98 13.81
N GLU A 290 3.26 -3.10 14.51
CA GLU A 290 4.40 -3.41 15.36
C GLU A 290 5.70 -3.47 14.55
N ALA A 291 5.73 -4.25 13.46
CA ALA A 291 6.90 -4.37 12.60
C ALA A 291 7.36 -3.02 12.00
N MET A 292 6.42 -2.16 11.59
CA MET A 292 6.74 -0.82 11.11
C MET A 292 7.25 0.09 12.23
N SER A 293 6.74 -0.05 13.43
CA SER A 293 7.12 0.76 14.59
C SER A 293 8.57 0.49 15.03
N TRP A 294 9.14 -0.67 14.70
CA TRP A 294 10.54 -0.99 14.97
C TRP A 294 11.56 -0.13 14.20
N VAL A 295 11.12 0.79 13.33
CA VAL A 295 11.97 1.86 12.79
C VAL A 295 12.70 2.65 13.87
N VAL A 296 12.20 2.64 15.09
CA VAL A 296 12.83 3.27 16.27
C VAL A 296 14.26 2.80 16.50
N ARG A 297 14.58 1.53 16.14
CA ARG A 297 15.95 0.99 16.23
C ARG A 297 16.89 1.71 15.29
N ASP A 298 16.50 1.79 14.01
CA ASP A 298 17.31 2.45 12.97
C ASP A 298 17.48 3.95 13.25
N VAL A 299 16.46 4.60 13.84
CA VAL A 299 16.53 5.99 14.31
C VAL A 299 17.56 6.17 15.40
N VAL A 300 17.53 5.32 16.44
CA VAL A 300 18.50 5.38 17.55
C VAL A 300 19.90 5.09 17.06
N ASP A 301 20.09 4.08 16.20
CA ASP A 301 21.39 3.74 15.62
C ASP A 301 21.96 4.90 14.78
N ALA A 302 21.12 5.58 14.01
CA ALA A 302 21.51 6.75 13.23
C ALA A 302 21.95 7.93 14.13
N LEU A 303 21.26 8.15 15.25
CA LEU A 303 21.60 9.19 16.23
C LEU A 303 22.91 8.89 16.95
N GLN A 304 23.21 7.63 17.25
CA GLN A 304 24.47 7.21 17.90
C GLN A 304 25.67 7.27 16.94
N ALA A 305 25.48 6.91 15.67
CA ALA A 305 26.54 6.96 14.66
C ALA A 305 26.99 8.40 14.34
N GLY A 306 26.13 9.38 14.43
CA GLY A 306 26.45 10.80 14.20
C GLY A 306 27.11 11.52 15.40
N GLY A 307 27.36 10.80 16.48
CA GLY A 307 28.01 11.32 17.69
C GLY A 307 29.51 10.96 17.85
N ARG A 308 30.10 10.34 16.82
CA ARG A 308 31.54 10.03 16.79
C ARG A 308 32.31 11.00 15.91
#